data_10746c64f820ce0dcf97c76dac356b1b
#
_entry.id   10746c64f820ce0dcf97c76dac356b1b
#
_cell.length_a   1.000
_cell.length_b   1.000
_cell.length_c   1.000
_cell.angle_alpha   90.00
_cell.angle_beta   90.00
_cell.angle_gamma   90.00
#
_symmetry.space_group_name_H-M   'P 1'
#
loop_
_entity.id
_entity.type
_entity.pdbx_description
1 polymer ?
#
loop_
_entity_poly.entity_id
_entity_poly.type
_entity_poly.pdbx_seq_one_letter_code
_entity_poly.pdbx_strand_id
1 'polypeptide(L)'
;EIKRRVTMEKTMEKIVALAKSRGFVYPGSEIYGGLANTWDYGNLGVELKNNVKRAWWKKFIQENPYNVGVDCAILMNSQTWVASGHIGGFSDPLMDCKACKERFRADKLIEDYMAEKGIEPETPIDGWSQEQMKKYIDDNQIPCPSCGKHDFTDIRQFNLMFKTFQGVTEDAKNTVYLRPETAQGIFVNFKNVQRTSRKKVPFGIGQIGKSFRNEITPGNFTFRTREFEQMELEFFCKPGTDLDWFAYWKQFCIKWLQDLGIKPDEMRARDHSPEELCFYSKATTDLEFLFPFGWGELWGIADRTDYDLTQHQNVSGQDMSYFDDEVNEKYIPYVIEPSLGADRVTLAFLCSAYDEEELEGGDVRTVMHFHPAIAPVKVGILPLSKKLNEGAEKVYAELSKYYNCEFDDRGNIGKRYRRQDEIGTPFCVTYDFDSETDGAVTVRDRDTMEQVRIPIAELKSYFEDKLSF
;
A
#
# COMPACT_ATOMS: atom_id res chain seq x y z
N GLU A 1 22.33 26.43 -14.87
CA GLU A 1 21.10 27.07 -15.43
C GLU A 1 19.94 26.12 -15.18
N ILE A 2 18.93 26.59 -14.44
CA ILE A 2 17.73 25.83 -14.11
C ILE A 2 16.92 25.68 -15.40
N LYS A 3 16.98 24.51 -16.04
CA LYS A 3 16.15 24.17 -17.18
C LYS A 3 14.67 24.21 -16.73
N ARG A 4 13.82 24.95 -17.45
CA ARG A 4 12.36 24.89 -17.28
C ARG A 4 11.93 23.45 -17.54
N ARG A 5 11.61 22.70 -16.48
CA ARG A 5 10.84 21.46 -16.59
C ARG A 5 9.48 21.85 -17.19
N VAL A 6 9.25 21.45 -18.42
CA VAL A 6 7.87 21.39 -18.94
C VAL A 6 7.27 20.16 -18.27
N THR A 7 6.51 20.38 -17.22
CA THR A 7 5.82 19.29 -16.51
C THR A 7 4.74 18.78 -17.46
N MET A 8 5.01 17.65 -18.11
CA MET A 8 3.97 16.94 -18.85
C MET A 8 2.94 16.39 -17.87
N GLU A 9 1.68 16.41 -18.27
CA GLU A 9 0.58 15.92 -17.41
C GLU A 9 0.75 14.43 -17.12
N LYS A 10 0.82 14.08 -15.83
CA LYS A 10 0.82 12.70 -15.36
C LYS A 10 -0.62 12.18 -15.41
N THR A 11 -0.86 11.12 -16.16
CA THR A 11 -2.17 10.45 -16.21
C THR A 11 -2.06 9.02 -15.76
N MET A 12 -3.14 8.46 -15.20
CA MET A 12 -3.19 7.03 -14.85
C MET A 12 -2.93 6.15 -16.06
N GLU A 13 -3.40 6.54 -17.24
CA GLU A 13 -3.19 5.80 -18.47
C GLU A 13 -1.70 5.64 -18.81
N LYS A 14 -0.90 6.71 -18.71
CA LYS A 14 0.56 6.65 -18.93
C LYS A 14 1.26 5.74 -17.92
N ILE A 15 0.90 5.88 -16.65
CA ILE A 15 1.49 5.10 -15.55
C ILE A 15 1.15 3.61 -15.70
N VAL A 16 -0.11 3.29 -15.99
CA VAL A 16 -0.57 1.91 -16.23
C VAL A 16 0.12 1.31 -17.45
N ALA A 17 0.25 2.07 -18.55
CA ALA A 17 0.93 1.63 -19.76
C ALA A 17 2.41 1.30 -19.49
N LEU A 18 3.12 2.18 -18.75
CA LEU A 18 4.49 1.92 -18.33
C LEU A 18 4.57 0.68 -17.43
N ALA A 19 3.71 0.59 -16.42
CA ALA A 19 3.70 -0.51 -15.48
C ALA A 19 3.54 -1.88 -16.17
N LYS A 20 2.60 -1.97 -17.11
CA LYS A 20 2.38 -3.18 -17.92
C LYS A 20 3.55 -3.49 -18.85
N SER A 21 4.04 -2.49 -19.58
CA SER A 21 5.09 -2.71 -20.61
C SER A 21 6.47 -2.99 -20.02
N ARG A 22 6.73 -2.59 -18.76
CA ARG A 22 8.04 -2.75 -18.11
C ARG A 22 8.06 -3.84 -17.04
N GLY A 23 6.96 -4.54 -16.82
CA GLY A 23 6.94 -5.68 -15.90
C GLY A 23 6.76 -5.30 -14.43
N PHE A 24 6.09 -4.18 -14.16
CA PHE A 24 5.68 -3.86 -12.81
C PHE A 24 4.38 -4.58 -12.42
N VAL A 25 3.35 -4.49 -13.26
CA VAL A 25 2.05 -5.11 -12.97
C VAL A 25 1.41 -5.60 -14.26
N TYR A 26 0.87 -6.82 -14.24
CA TYR A 26 0.13 -7.42 -15.34
C TYR A 26 -1.32 -7.67 -14.94
N PRO A 27 -2.27 -7.75 -15.89
CA PRO A 27 -3.58 -8.30 -15.63
C PRO A 27 -3.48 -9.75 -15.15
N GLY A 28 -4.14 -10.09 -14.04
CA GLY A 28 -4.13 -11.45 -13.51
C GLY A 28 -4.82 -12.43 -14.47
N SER A 29 -4.19 -13.57 -14.74
CA SER A 29 -4.72 -14.61 -15.66
C SER A 29 -5.00 -14.10 -17.07
N GLU A 30 -4.18 -13.20 -17.59
CA GLU A 30 -4.39 -12.48 -18.86
C GLU A 30 -4.63 -13.42 -20.05
N ILE A 31 -3.95 -14.58 -20.11
CA ILE A 31 -4.09 -15.57 -21.20
C ILE A 31 -5.50 -16.17 -21.32
N TYR A 32 -6.32 -16.06 -20.25
CA TYR A 32 -7.71 -16.49 -20.21
C TYR A 32 -8.71 -15.33 -20.29
N GLY A 33 -8.24 -14.14 -20.67
CA GLY A 33 -9.06 -12.92 -20.69
C GLY A 33 -9.07 -12.15 -19.36
N GLY A 34 -8.31 -12.62 -18.37
CA GLY A 34 -8.20 -11.99 -17.06
C GLY A 34 -9.37 -12.26 -16.12
N LEU A 35 -9.23 -11.76 -14.91
CA LEU A 35 -10.31 -11.63 -13.94
C LEU A 35 -10.36 -10.16 -13.51
N ALA A 36 -11.56 -9.57 -13.57
CA ALA A 36 -11.73 -8.13 -13.37
C ALA A 36 -11.08 -7.64 -12.06
N ASN A 37 -10.25 -6.61 -12.17
CA ASN A 37 -9.51 -5.99 -11.07
C ASN A 37 -8.64 -6.96 -10.24
N THR A 38 -8.10 -7.96 -10.90
CA THR A 38 -7.08 -8.86 -10.38
C THR A 38 -5.78 -8.61 -11.11
N TRP A 39 -4.70 -8.43 -10.36
CA TRP A 39 -3.41 -7.99 -10.86
C TRP A 39 -2.28 -8.87 -10.32
N ASP A 40 -1.33 -9.17 -11.20
CA ASP A 40 -0.09 -9.85 -10.84
C ASP A 40 1.05 -8.85 -10.84
N TYR A 41 1.89 -8.87 -9.80
CA TYR A 41 3.12 -8.10 -9.79
C TYR A 41 4.18 -8.85 -10.62
N GLY A 42 4.71 -8.17 -11.64
CA GLY A 42 5.76 -8.72 -12.48
C GLY A 42 7.12 -8.71 -11.80
N ASN A 43 8.17 -9.01 -12.58
CA ASN A 43 9.55 -9.09 -12.08
C ASN A 43 10.06 -7.79 -11.43
N LEU A 44 9.68 -6.63 -11.95
CA LEU A 44 10.02 -5.34 -11.32
C LEU A 44 9.05 -4.96 -10.21
N GLY A 45 7.77 -5.27 -10.39
CA GLY A 45 6.73 -4.95 -9.40
C GLY A 45 6.91 -5.70 -8.10
N VAL A 46 7.28 -6.98 -8.13
CA VAL A 46 7.53 -7.77 -6.91
C VAL A 46 8.74 -7.24 -6.14
N GLU A 47 9.80 -6.83 -6.83
CA GLU A 47 10.97 -6.22 -6.19
C GLU A 47 10.64 -4.86 -5.56
N LEU A 48 9.91 -3.99 -6.29
CA LEU A 48 9.45 -2.72 -5.75
C LEU A 48 8.60 -2.91 -4.50
N LYS A 49 7.58 -3.76 -4.56
CA LYS A 49 6.68 -4.03 -3.43
C LYS A 49 7.40 -4.64 -2.24
N ASN A 50 8.32 -5.59 -2.48
CA ASN A 50 9.14 -6.17 -1.42
C ASN A 50 10.08 -5.14 -0.78
N ASN A 51 10.65 -4.22 -1.55
CA ASN A 51 11.49 -3.14 -1.02
C ASN A 51 10.66 -2.18 -0.14
N VAL A 52 9.44 -1.85 -0.56
CA VAL A 52 8.51 -1.05 0.24
C VAL A 52 8.18 -1.74 1.57
N LYS A 53 7.87 -3.04 1.53
CA LYS A 53 7.59 -3.83 2.74
C LYS A 53 8.81 -3.93 3.66
N ARG A 54 10.02 -4.11 3.10
CA ARG A 54 11.27 -4.11 3.90
C ARG A 54 11.52 -2.76 4.55
N ALA A 55 11.29 -1.65 3.84
CA ALA A 55 11.44 -0.30 4.39
C ALA A 55 10.46 -0.05 5.54
N TRP A 56 9.22 -0.53 5.43
CA TRP A 56 8.23 -0.47 6.51
C TRP A 56 8.68 -1.32 7.71
N TRP A 57 9.02 -2.59 7.48
CA TRP A 57 9.46 -3.52 8.53
C TRP A 57 10.69 -3.00 9.27
N LYS A 58 11.64 -2.45 8.52
CA LYS A 58 12.86 -1.88 9.10
C LYS A 58 12.53 -0.77 10.10
N LYS A 59 11.70 0.21 9.70
CA LYS A 59 11.42 1.39 10.54
C LYS A 59 10.40 1.11 11.64
N PHE A 60 9.35 0.35 11.33
CA PHE A 60 8.27 0.09 12.29
C PHE A 60 8.58 -1.03 13.26
N ILE A 61 9.38 -2.02 12.87
CA ILE A 61 9.67 -3.21 13.69
C ILE A 61 11.14 -3.25 14.11
N GLN A 62 12.07 -3.34 13.17
CA GLN A 62 13.48 -3.61 13.46
C GLN A 62 14.15 -2.49 14.24
N GLU A 63 14.01 -1.25 13.81
CA GLU A 63 14.64 -0.06 14.43
C GLU A 63 13.79 0.54 15.54
N ASN A 64 12.55 0.08 15.73
CA ASN A 64 11.65 0.60 16.75
C ASN A 64 11.76 -0.19 18.06
N PRO A 65 12.08 0.45 19.19
CA PRO A 65 12.29 -0.26 20.46
C PRO A 65 10.99 -0.83 21.06
N TYR A 66 9.83 -0.33 20.65
CA TYR A 66 8.55 -0.74 21.21
C TYR A 66 7.97 -1.97 20.52
N ASN A 67 8.23 -2.17 19.22
CA ASN A 67 7.45 -3.05 18.39
C ASN A 67 8.09 -4.42 18.18
N VAL A 68 7.24 -5.41 17.96
CA VAL A 68 7.60 -6.77 17.50
C VAL A 68 6.68 -7.16 16.34
N GLY A 69 7.06 -8.20 15.59
CA GLY A 69 6.30 -8.67 14.44
C GLY A 69 5.64 -10.02 14.67
N VAL A 70 4.55 -10.26 13.92
CA VAL A 70 3.88 -11.56 13.81
C VAL A 70 3.53 -11.87 12.36
N ASP A 71 3.22 -13.11 12.08
CA ASP A 71 2.60 -13.57 10.84
C ASP A 71 1.47 -14.54 11.19
N CYS A 72 0.23 -14.02 11.22
CA CYS A 72 -0.94 -14.79 11.62
C CYS A 72 -1.56 -15.50 10.41
N ALA A 73 -2.22 -16.64 10.66
CA ALA A 73 -2.93 -17.36 9.62
C ALA A 73 -4.05 -16.52 9.00
N ILE A 74 -4.26 -16.67 7.69
CA ILE A 74 -5.39 -16.05 6.97
C ILE A 74 -6.71 -16.66 7.43
N LEU A 75 -6.76 -17.99 7.54
CA LEU A 75 -7.93 -18.73 8.03
C LEU A 75 -7.91 -18.76 9.55
N MET A 76 -8.97 -18.25 10.16
CA MET A 76 -9.10 -18.10 11.59
C MET A 76 -10.42 -18.70 12.07
N ASN A 77 -10.53 -18.97 13.36
CA ASN A 77 -11.79 -19.37 13.96
C ASN A 77 -12.85 -18.29 13.69
N SER A 78 -14.00 -18.70 13.20
CA SER A 78 -15.09 -17.78 12.82
C SER A 78 -15.60 -16.91 13.97
N GLN A 79 -15.39 -17.34 15.24
CA GLN A 79 -15.71 -16.53 16.41
C GLN A 79 -14.89 -15.23 16.48
N THR A 80 -13.71 -15.21 15.87
CA THR A 80 -12.92 -13.97 15.73
C THR A 80 -13.71 -12.91 15.00
N TRP A 81 -14.43 -13.28 13.94
CA TRP A 81 -15.21 -12.35 13.11
C TRP A 81 -16.58 -12.03 13.70
N VAL A 82 -17.09 -12.88 14.60
CA VAL A 82 -18.24 -12.55 15.45
C VAL A 82 -17.84 -11.47 16.45
N ALA A 83 -16.74 -11.68 17.17
CA ALA A 83 -16.24 -10.74 18.18
C ALA A 83 -15.92 -9.36 17.58
N SER A 84 -15.25 -9.33 16.44
CA SER A 84 -14.90 -8.07 15.75
C SER A 84 -16.09 -7.37 15.08
N GLY A 85 -17.24 -8.03 14.96
CA GLY A 85 -18.44 -7.49 14.31
C GLY A 85 -18.47 -7.61 12.77
N HIS A 86 -17.44 -8.18 12.13
CA HIS A 86 -17.36 -8.30 10.68
C HIS A 86 -18.48 -9.17 10.08
N ILE A 87 -18.89 -10.25 10.76
CA ILE A 87 -19.97 -11.11 10.26
C ILE A 87 -21.30 -10.34 10.19
N GLY A 88 -21.57 -9.49 11.18
CA GLY A 88 -22.84 -8.77 11.30
C GLY A 88 -22.89 -7.40 10.62
N GLY A 89 -21.77 -6.69 10.53
CA GLY A 89 -21.74 -5.27 10.17
C GLY A 89 -20.83 -4.88 9.01
N PHE A 90 -19.96 -5.76 8.54
CA PHE A 90 -19.06 -5.44 7.44
C PHE A 90 -19.74 -5.63 6.09
N SER A 91 -20.56 -4.64 5.71
CA SER A 91 -21.41 -4.73 4.52
C SER A 91 -21.60 -3.38 3.85
N ASP A 92 -21.76 -3.42 2.53
CA ASP A 92 -22.10 -2.26 1.71
C ASP A 92 -23.59 -2.26 1.34
N PRO A 93 -24.22 -1.07 1.23
CA PRO A 93 -25.58 -0.93 0.74
C PRO A 93 -25.62 -1.13 -0.79
N LEU A 94 -26.17 -2.25 -1.24
CA LEU A 94 -26.19 -2.69 -2.63
C LEU A 94 -27.53 -2.52 -3.26
N MET A 95 -27.58 -2.01 -4.51
CA MET A 95 -28.78 -1.96 -5.35
C MET A 95 -28.44 -2.27 -6.80
N ASP A 96 -29.39 -2.81 -7.55
CA ASP A 96 -29.24 -3.13 -8.96
C ASP A 96 -30.15 -2.22 -9.81
N CYS A 97 -29.65 -1.74 -10.95
CA CYS A 97 -30.52 -1.15 -11.97
C CYS A 97 -31.33 -2.25 -12.65
N LYS A 98 -32.67 -2.18 -12.59
CA LYS A 98 -33.55 -3.21 -13.23
C LYS A 98 -33.46 -3.17 -14.74
N ALA A 99 -33.11 -2.03 -15.33
CA ALA A 99 -33.06 -1.83 -16.77
C ALA A 99 -31.80 -2.43 -17.42
N CYS A 100 -30.61 -2.10 -16.93
CA CYS A 100 -29.33 -2.58 -17.49
C CYS A 100 -28.66 -3.71 -16.70
N LYS A 101 -29.21 -4.06 -15.53
CA LYS A 101 -28.71 -5.09 -14.61
C LYS A 101 -27.35 -4.74 -13.96
N GLU A 102 -26.87 -3.54 -14.14
CA GLU A 102 -25.68 -3.05 -13.46
C GLU A 102 -25.91 -2.85 -11.98
N ARG A 103 -24.86 -3.06 -11.20
CA ARG A 103 -24.88 -3.08 -9.75
C ARG A 103 -24.12 -1.90 -9.19
N PHE A 104 -24.67 -1.25 -8.15
CA PHE A 104 -24.14 -0.03 -7.55
C PHE A 104 -24.17 -0.10 -6.02
N ARG A 105 -23.25 0.61 -5.39
CA ARG A 105 -23.39 1.01 -4.00
C ARG A 105 -24.29 2.23 -3.92
N ALA A 106 -25.31 2.16 -3.09
CA ALA A 106 -26.29 3.23 -2.97
C ALA A 106 -25.69 4.51 -2.37
N ASP A 107 -24.81 4.37 -1.40
CA ASP A 107 -24.07 5.49 -0.79
C ASP A 107 -23.22 6.23 -1.84
N LYS A 108 -22.44 5.51 -2.63
CA LYS A 108 -21.59 6.11 -3.69
C LYS A 108 -22.42 6.76 -4.79
N LEU A 109 -23.55 6.16 -5.17
CA LEU A 109 -24.45 6.75 -6.16
C LEU A 109 -24.98 8.12 -5.69
N ILE A 110 -25.27 8.25 -4.39
CA ILE A 110 -25.69 9.51 -3.78
C ILE A 110 -24.56 10.52 -3.72
N GLU A 111 -23.36 10.09 -3.26
CA GLU A 111 -22.17 10.95 -3.19
C GLU A 111 -21.82 11.55 -4.56
N ASP A 112 -21.77 10.71 -5.60
CA ASP A 112 -21.44 11.13 -6.97
C ASP A 112 -22.48 12.13 -7.49
N TYR A 113 -23.78 11.86 -7.24
CA TYR A 113 -24.86 12.77 -7.62
C TYR A 113 -24.76 14.12 -6.89
N MET A 114 -24.52 14.10 -5.58
CA MET A 114 -24.36 15.32 -4.80
C MET A 114 -23.15 16.14 -5.26
N ALA A 115 -22.02 15.47 -5.51
CA ALA A 115 -20.81 16.10 -6.02
C ALA A 115 -21.05 16.77 -7.39
N GLU A 116 -21.73 16.10 -8.31
CA GLU A 116 -22.11 16.66 -9.60
C GLU A 116 -22.98 17.92 -9.48
N LYS A 117 -23.87 17.95 -8.47
CA LYS A 117 -24.78 19.07 -8.22
C LYS A 117 -24.19 20.14 -7.31
N GLY A 118 -22.99 19.95 -6.76
CA GLY A 118 -22.38 20.84 -5.79
C GLY A 118 -23.14 20.91 -4.45
N ILE A 119 -23.75 19.79 -4.06
CA ILE A 119 -24.50 19.65 -2.81
C ILE A 119 -23.55 19.03 -1.78
N GLU A 120 -23.39 19.67 -0.64
CA GLU A 120 -22.70 19.10 0.52
C GLU A 120 -23.73 18.43 1.44
N PRO A 121 -23.55 17.14 1.80
CA PRO A 121 -24.44 16.46 2.72
C PRO A 121 -24.28 17.04 4.15
N GLU A 122 -25.39 17.17 4.87
CA GLU A 122 -25.36 17.61 6.29
C GLU A 122 -24.68 16.58 7.20
N THR A 123 -24.76 15.30 6.84
CA THR A 123 -24.09 14.18 7.52
C THR A 123 -23.49 13.22 6.48
N PRO A 124 -22.38 12.53 6.79
CA PRO A 124 -21.80 11.55 5.90
C PRO A 124 -22.81 10.49 5.42
N ILE A 125 -22.83 10.19 4.14
CA ILE A 125 -23.82 9.30 3.50
C ILE A 125 -23.70 7.86 4.01
N ASP A 126 -22.53 7.41 4.35
CA ASP A 126 -22.27 6.06 4.89
C ASP A 126 -22.93 5.84 6.27
N GLY A 127 -23.25 6.92 7.00
CA GLY A 127 -24.06 6.88 8.23
C GLY A 127 -25.58 6.83 8.02
N TRP A 128 -26.06 6.93 6.76
CA TRP A 128 -27.49 6.94 6.50
C TRP A 128 -28.11 5.55 6.57
N SER A 129 -29.38 5.46 7.00
CA SER A 129 -30.12 4.21 6.90
C SER A 129 -30.46 3.87 5.44
N GLN A 130 -30.77 2.58 5.17
CA GLN A 130 -31.19 2.15 3.83
C GLN A 130 -32.44 2.88 3.36
N GLU A 131 -33.38 3.18 4.28
CA GLU A 131 -34.60 3.93 3.99
C GLU A 131 -34.27 5.38 3.59
N GLN A 132 -33.34 6.02 4.30
CA GLN A 132 -32.88 7.39 3.99
C GLN A 132 -32.21 7.43 2.61
N MET A 133 -31.30 6.50 2.33
CA MET A 133 -30.65 6.40 1.03
C MET A 133 -31.64 6.16 -0.09
N LYS A 134 -32.52 5.17 0.08
CA LYS A 134 -33.55 4.84 -0.94
C LYS A 134 -34.46 6.01 -1.21
N LYS A 135 -34.94 6.66 -0.15
CA LYS A 135 -35.79 7.84 -0.26
C LYS A 135 -35.10 8.98 -1.00
N TYR A 136 -33.83 9.24 -0.70
CA TYR A 136 -33.06 10.30 -1.37
C TYR A 136 -32.89 10.00 -2.87
N ILE A 137 -32.54 8.75 -3.22
CA ILE A 137 -32.41 8.30 -4.62
C ILE A 137 -33.71 8.47 -5.38
N ASP A 138 -34.83 8.09 -4.77
CA ASP A 138 -36.17 8.16 -5.41
C ASP A 138 -36.67 9.62 -5.50
N ASP A 139 -36.56 10.40 -4.44
CA ASP A 139 -36.98 11.81 -4.40
C ASP A 139 -36.22 12.68 -5.43
N ASN A 140 -34.94 12.43 -5.62
CA ASN A 140 -34.10 13.14 -6.56
C ASN A 140 -34.05 12.51 -7.97
N GLN A 141 -34.79 11.40 -8.18
CA GLN A 141 -34.79 10.67 -9.46
C GLN A 141 -33.40 10.40 -10.01
N ILE A 142 -32.45 10.00 -9.12
CA ILE A 142 -31.05 9.81 -9.51
C ILE A 142 -30.97 8.79 -10.64
N PRO A 143 -30.35 9.14 -11.78
CA PRO A 143 -30.27 8.24 -12.91
C PRO A 143 -29.19 7.18 -12.71
N CYS A 144 -29.38 6.01 -13.31
CA CYS A 144 -28.36 5.00 -13.40
C CYS A 144 -27.15 5.53 -14.21
N PRO A 145 -25.92 5.50 -13.68
CA PRO A 145 -24.74 5.99 -14.40
C PRO A 145 -24.48 5.29 -15.73
N SER A 146 -24.90 4.01 -15.85
CA SER A 146 -24.64 3.21 -17.05
C SER A 146 -25.70 3.39 -18.15
N CYS A 147 -26.98 3.54 -17.81
CA CYS A 147 -28.05 3.59 -18.82
C CYS A 147 -28.95 4.81 -18.74
N GLY A 148 -28.75 5.70 -17.77
CA GLY A 148 -29.52 6.93 -17.58
C GLY A 148 -30.95 6.77 -17.06
N LYS A 149 -31.41 5.54 -16.81
CA LYS A 149 -32.79 5.28 -16.33
C LYS A 149 -32.82 5.29 -14.79
N HIS A 150 -33.92 5.79 -14.23
CA HIS A 150 -34.19 5.65 -12.81
C HIS A 150 -35.12 4.46 -12.59
N ASP A 151 -34.55 3.27 -12.38
CA ASP A 151 -35.30 2.03 -12.12
C ASP A 151 -34.43 1.06 -11.33
N PHE A 152 -34.42 1.25 -10.01
CA PHE A 152 -33.56 0.49 -9.11
C PHE A 152 -34.35 -0.49 -8.23
N THR A 153 -33.67 -1.55 -7.79
CA THR A 153 -34.16 -2.44 -6.73
C THR A 153 -34.16 -1.73 -5.38
N ASP A 154 -34.74 -2.38 -4.37
CA ASP A 154 -34.49 -2.00 -2.99
C ASP A 154 -33.04 -2.22 -2.62
N ILE A 155 -32.56 -1.46 -1.60
CA ILE A 155 -31.21 -1.57 -1.07
C ILE A 155 -31.14 -2.82 -0.19
N ARG A 156 -30.08 -3.61 -0.37
CA ARG A 156 -29.76 -4.78 0.46
C ARG A 156 -28.34 -4.68 0.98
N GLN A 157 -28.09 -5.17 2.18
CA GLN A 157 -26.73 -5.27 2.71
C GLN A 157 -25.99 -6.44 2.05
N PHE A 158 -24.77 -6.18 1.62
CA PHE A 158 -23.89 -7.17 1.03
C PHE A 158 -22.63 -7.29 1.88
N ASN A 159 -22.47 -8.42 2.58
CA ASN A 159 -21.29 -8.64 3.39
C ASN A 159 -20.05 -8.82 2.52
N LEU A 160 -18.99 -8.06 2.81
CA LEU A 160 -17.77 -8.02 2.00
C LEU A 160 -16.80 -9.16 2.30
N MET A 161 -17.06 -10.03 3.28
CA MET A 161 -16.17 -11.16 3.55
C MET A 161 -16.36 -12.27 2.53
N PHE A 162 -15.26 -12.76 1.97
CA PHE A 162 -15.25 -14.00 1.21
C PHE A 162 -15.46 -15.18 2.14
N LYS A 163 -16.39 -16.07 1.77
CA LYS A 163 -16.65 -17.35 2.44
C LYS A 163 -15.99 -18.48 1.69
N THR A 164 -15.49 -19.46 2.46
CA THR A 164 -15.07 -20.75 1.92
C THR A 164 -15.40 -21.85 2.94
N PHE A 165 -15.03 -23.08 2.66
CA PHE A 165 -15.34 -24.20 3.52
C PHE A 165 -14.07 -24.98 3.86
N GLN A 166 -14.00 -25.46 5.09
CA GLN A 166 -12.94 -26.35 5.56
C GLN A 166 -13.51 -27.78 5.61
N GLY A 167 -12.80 -28.75 5.00
CA GLY A 167 -13.27 -30.13 4.92
C GLY A 167 -14.07 -30.43 3.67
N VAL A 168 -14.86 -31.51 3.70
CA VAL A 168 -15.52 -32.09 2.50
C VAL A 168 -16.97 -31.65 2.31
N THR A 169 -17.57 -30.99 3.30
CA THR A 169 -18.97 -30.55 3.25
C THR A 169 -19.10 -29.04 3.30
N GLU A 170 -19.96 -28.51 2.43
CA GLU A 170 -20.30 -27.10 2.35
C GLU A 170 -21.49 -26.78 3.26
N ASP A 171 -21.25 -26.75 4.56
CA ASP A 171 -22.27 -26.46 5.58
C ASP A 171 -21.83 -25.36 6.56
N ALA A 172 -22.75 -24.93 7.42
CA ALA A 172 -22.50 -23.84 8.35
C ALA A 172 -21.37 -24.15 9.37
N LYS A 173 -21.13 -25.42 9.72
CA LYS A 173 -20.07 -25.81 10.67
C LYS A 173 -18.69 -25.71 10.04
N ASN A 174 -18.61 -25.90 8.74
CA ASN A 174 -17.37 -25.92 7.98
C ASN A 174 -17.10 -24.56 7.32
N THR A 175 -17.97 -23.56 7.49
CA THR A 175 -17.80 -22.22 6.94
C THR A 175 -16.63 -21.52 7.63
N VAL A 176 -15.67 -21.07 6.82
CA VAL A 176 -14.57 -20.19 7.20
C VAL A 176 -14.52 -18.99 6.28
N TYR A 177 -13.84 -17.95 6.72
CA TYR A 177 -13.75 -16.70 5.98
C TYR A 177 -12.30 -16.39 5.63
N LEU A 178 -12.09 -15.77 4.46
CA LEU A 178 -10.81 -15.12 4.17
C LEU A 178 -10.79 -13.80 4.94
N ARG A 179 -9.74 -13.58 5.72
CA ARG A 179 -9.65 -12.38 6.58
C ARG A 179 -9.78 -11.09 5.78
N PRO A 180 -10.66 -10.15 6.19
CA PRO A 180 -10.81 -8.85 5.55
C PRO A 180 -9.78 -7.82 6.01
N GLU A 181 -9.04 -8.12 7.07
CA GLU A 181 -7.96 -7.29 7.65
C GLU A 181 -6.98 -8.15 8.44
N THR A 182 -5.78 -7.63 8.63
CA THR A 182 -4.73 -8.30 9.41
C THR A 182 -4.79 -7.99 10.91
N ALA A 183 -5.53 -6.96 11.33
CA ALA A 183 -5.61 -6.48 12.70
C ALA A 183 -6.09 -7.55 13.70
N GLN A 184 -7.14 -8.31 13.36
CA GLN A 184 -7.76 -9.26 14.29
C GLN A 184 -6.83 -10.40 14.69
N GLY A 185 -5.95 -10.84 13.78
CA GLY A 185 -4.90 -11.82 14.12
C GLY A 185 -3.93 -11.30 15.18
N ILE A 186 -3.67 -10.00 15.18
CA ILE A 186 -2.85 -9.34 16.19
C ILE A 186 -3.58 -9.32 17.54
N PHE A 187 -4.84 -8.89 17.56
CA PHE A 187 -5.61 -8.80 18.81
C PHE A 187 -5.77 -10.13 19.51
N VAL A 188 -6.13 -11.19 18.78
CA VAL A 188 -6.28 -12.53 19.40
C VAL A 188 -4.95 -13.10 19.90
N ASN A 189 -3.83 -12.63 19.41
CA ASN A 189 -2.50 -13.03 19.86
C ASN A 189 -1.85 -12.06 20.86
N PHE A 190 -2.54 -11.00 21.28
CA PHE A 190 -2.00 -10.01 22.21
C PHE A 190 -1.30 -10.62 23.43
N LYS A 191 -1.98 -11.49 24.16
CA LYS A 191 -1.43 -12.15 25.37
C LYS A 191 -0.27 -13.09 25.05
N ASN A 192 -0.34 -13.82 23.94
CA ASN A 192 0.74 -14.70 23.49
C ASN A 192 2.02 -13.90 23.21
N VAL A 193 1.89 -12.84 22.43
CA VAL A 193 3.03 -12.01 22.03
C VAL A 193 3.60 -11.24 23.23
N GLN A 194 2.74 -10.64 24.06
CA GLN A 194 3.17 -9.91 25.26
C GLN A 194 3.99 -10.81 26.18
N ARG A 195 3.49 -12.01 26.44
CA ARG A 195 4.15 -12.99 27.32
C ARG A 195 5.48 -13.48 26.74
N THR A 196 5.51 -13.86 25.47
CA THR A 196 6.70 -14.47 24.84
C THR A 196 7.78 -13.46 24.53
N SER A 197 7.42 -12.23 24.17
CA SER A 197 8.36 -11.12 23.93
C SER A 197 8.78 -10.40 25.22
N ARG A 198 8.09 -10.63 26.33
CA ARG A 198 8.26 -9.94 27.62
C ARG A 198 8.16 -8.40 27.50
N LYS A 199 7.41 -7.93 26.51
CA LYS A 199 7.18 -6.49 26.32
C LYS A 199 6.27 -5.95 27.42
N LYS A 200 6.57 -4.74 27.85
CA LYS A 200 5.69 -3.92 28.70
C LYS A 200 4.91 -2.94 27.83
N VAL A 201 3.72 -2.57 28.24
CA VAL A 201 2.97 -1.49 27.63
C VAL A 201 3.68 -0.16 27.95
N PRO A 202 3.97 0.73 26.96
CA PRO A 202 3.50 0.66 25.58
C PRO A 202 4.35 -0.25 24.69
N PHE A 203 3.71 -1.05 23.83
CA PHE A 203 4.38 -1.81 22.79
C PHE A 203 3.44 -2.06 21.61
N GLY A 204 4.00 -2.30 20.44
CA GLY A 204 3.25 -2.60 19.23
C GLY A 204 3.52 -3.98 18.67
N ILE A 205 2.55 -4.49 17.94
CA ILE A 205 2.66 -5.72 17.17
C ILE A 205 2.34 -5.40 15.72
N GLY A 206 3.30 -5.62 14.83
CA GLY A 206 3.14 -5.37 13.40
C GLY A 206 3.00 -6.65 12.59
N GLN A 207 2.28 -6.55 11.49
CA GLN A 207 2.08 -7.64 10.54
C GLN A 207 2.01 -7.13 9.12
N ILE A 208 2.60 -7.87 8.19
CA ILE A 208 2.40 -7.72 6.76
C ILE A 208 1.68 -8.97 6.25
N GLY A 209 0.56 -8.82 5.59
CA GLY A 209 -0.15 -9.98 5.10
C GLY A 209 -1.30 -9.66 4.14
N LYS A 210 -1.73 -10.70 3.43
CA LYS A 210 -2.87 -10.65 2.51
C LYS A 210 -4.17 -10.50 3.27
N SER A 211 -5.07 -9.68 2.70
CA SER A 211 -6.46 -9.50 3.12
C SER A 211 -7.37 -9.52 1.90
N PHE A 212 -8.65 -9.80 2.14
CA PHE A 212 -9.61 -10.06 1.08
C PHE A 212 -10.93 -9.35 1.39
N ARG A 213 -11.39 -8.54 0.44
CA ARG A 213 -12.70 -7.88 0.52
C ARG A 213 -13.43 -8.05 -0.79
N ASN A 214 -14.60 -8.62 -0.78
CA ASN A 214 -15.41 -8.82 -1.97
C ASN A 214 -16.03 -7.50 -2.43
N GLU A 215 -15.17 -6.55 -2.78
CA GLU A 215 -15.55 -5.20 -3.20
C GLU A 215 -16.56 -5.24 -4.36
N ILE A 216 -17.60 -4.42 -4.27
CA ILE A 216 -18.65 -4.30 -5.29
C ILE A 216 -18.12 -3.49 -6.48
N THR A 217 -17.39 -2.41 -6.20
CA THR A 217 -16.83 -1.48 -7.19
C THR A 217 -15.32 -1.37 -7.08
N PRO A 218 -14.56 -2.45 -7.36
CA PRO A 218 -13.11 -2.36 -7.43
C PRO A 218 -12.72 -1.49 -8.63
N GLY A 219 -11.54 -0.85 -8.56
CA GLY A 219 -11.11 0.01 -9.65
C GLY A 219 -9.83 0.79 -9.36
N ASN A 220 -9.52 1.71 -10.27
CA ASN A 220 -8.33 2.53 -10.21
C ASN A 220 -7.05 1.70 -10.11
N PHE A 221 -6.89 0.74 -11.04
CA PHE A 221 -5.74 -0.14 -11.12
C PHE A 221 -5.57 -0.93 -9.81
N THR A 222 -4.39 -0.88 -9.16
CA THR A 222 -4.13 -1.59 -7.90
C THR A 222 -4.62 -0.84 -6.66
N PHE A 223 -5.32 0.28 -6.82
CA PHE A 223 -5.81 1.08 -5.69
C PHE A 223 -6.93 0.37 -4.90
N ARG A 224 -7.90 -0.22 -5.60
CA ARG A 224 -9.02 -0.96 -4.99
C ARG A 224 -9.22 -2.30 -5.67
N THR A 225 -8.77 -3.35 -5.00
CA THR A 225 -8.80 -4.73 -5.47
C THR A 225 -9.47 -5.62 -4.42
N ARG A 226 -9.88 -6.83 -4.82
CA ARG A 226 -10.51 -7.80 -3.90
C ARG A 226 -9.50 -8.59 -3.07
N GLU A 227 -8.28 -8.73 -3.57
CA GLU A 227 -7.14 -9.32 -2.90
C GLU A 227 -6.03 -8.26 -2.81
N PHE A 228 -5.59 -7.94 -1.61
CA PHE A 228 -4.59 -6.91 -1.36
C PHE A 228 -3.70 -7.28 -0.19
N GLU A 229 -2.68 -6.50 0.07
CA GLU A 229 -1.76 -6.71 1.18
C GLU A 229 -1.76 -5.49 2.10
N GLN A 230 -1.82 -5.74 3.41
CA GLN A 230 -1.74 -4.70 4.43
C GLN A 230 -0.41 -4.77 5.17
N MET A 231 0.07 -3.61 5.59
CA MET A 231 1.13 -3.42 6.59
C MET A 231 0.51 -2.70 7.76
N GLU A 232 0.30 -3.40 8.85
CA GLU A 232 -0.54 -2.96 9.96
C GLU A 232 0.21 -3.08 11.28
N LEU A 233 0.12 -2.02 12.09
CA LEU A 233 0.65 -1.97 13.45
C LEU A 233 -0.52 -1.77 14.41
N GLU A 234 -0.60 -2.61 15.45
CA GLU A 234 -1.46 -2.39 16.59
C GLU A 234 -0.57 -2.02 17.78
N PHE A 235 -0.65 -0.75 18.17
CA PHE A 235 0.19 -0.21 19.24
C PHE A 235 -0.63 -0.05 20.52
N PHE A 236 -0.27 -0.85 21.51
CA PHE A 236 -0.97 -0.95 22.80
C PHE A 236 -0.39 0.06 23.78
N CYS A 237 -1.23 0.91 24.34
CA CYS A 237 -0.84 1.95 25.31
C CYS A 237 -1.79 2.02 26.51
N LYS A 238 -1.32 2.69 27.57
CA LYS A 238 -2.15 2.93 28.75
C LYS A 238 -3.27 3.90 28.40
N PRO A 239 -4.53 3.63 28.81
CA PRO A 239 -5.62 4.58 28.66
C PRO A 239 -5.27 5.96 29.28
N GLY A 240 -5.55 7.02 28.53
CA GLY A 240 -5.17 8.40 28.88
C GLY A 240 -3.83 8.87 28.28
N THR A 241 -3.02 7.97 27.70
CA THR A 241 -1.83 8.33 26.92
C THR A 241 -2.04 8.16 25.42
N ASP A 242 -3.21 7.71 25.03
CA ASP A 242 -3.59 7.34 23.67
C ASP A 242 -3.46 8.48 22.66
N LEU A 243 -3.94 9.67 22.98
CA LEU A 243 -3.86 10.81 22.06
C LEU A 243 -2.42 11.29 21.80
N ASP A 244 -1.54 11.18 22.78
CA ASP A 244 -0.10 11.49 22.59
C ASP A 244 0.55 10.46 21.65
N TRP A 245 0.22 9.18 21.82
CA TRP A 245 0.69 8.11 20.94
C TRP A 245 0.06 8.20 19.55
N PHE A 246 -1.18 8.59 19.43
CA PHE A 246 -1.84 8.87 18.16
C PHE A 246 -1.08 9.96 17.38
N ALA A 247 -0.76 11.08 18.03
CA ALA A 247 0.01 12.16 17.44
C ALA A 247 1.43 11.69 17.03
N TYR A 248 2.09 10.89 17.87
CA TYR A 248 3.41 10.31 17.58
C TYR A 248 3.37 9.45 16.30
N TRP A 249 2.44 8.49 16.22
CA TRP A 249 2.36 7.59 15.07
C TRP A 249 1.93 8.31 13.80
N LYS A 250 1.05 9.30 13.90
CA LYS A 250 0.69 10.16 12.76
C LYS A 250 1.92 10.83 12.15
N GLN A 251 2.76 11.45 12.96
CA GLN A 251 3.99 12.08 12.48
C GLN A 251 5.03 11.07 11.97
N PHE A 252 5.12 9.91 12.61
CA PHE A 252 6.01 8.84 12.18
C PHE A 252 5.64 8.33 10.77
N CYS A 253 4.37 8.13 10.50
CA CYS A 253 3.86 7.71 9.19
C CYS A 253 4.09 8.77 8.11
N ILE A 254 3.83 10.05 8.41
CA ILE A 254 4.11 11.16 7.49
C ILE A 254 5.60 11.20 7.13
N LYS A 255 6.46 11.11 8.15
CA LYS A 255 7.90 11.13 7.94
C LYS A 255 8.38 9.96 7.09
N TRP A 256 7.87 8.75 7.33
CA TRP A 256 8.23 7.57 6.55
C TRP A 256 7.91 7.73 5.06
N LEU A 257 6.75 8.29 4.71
CA LEU A 257 6.39 8.58 3.31
C LEU A 257 7.34 9.60 2.68
N GLN A 258 7.65 10.68 3.42
CA GLN A 258 8.53 11.75 2.94
C GLN A 258 9.98 11.26 2.78
N ASP A 259 10.48 10.49 3.73
CA ASP A 259 11.83 9.91 3.68
C ASP A 259 12.00 8.97 2.47
N LEU A 260 10.92 8.34 2.00
CA LEU A 260 10.91 7.49 0.78
C LEU A 260 10.56 8.25 -0.51
N GLY A 261 10.47 9.58 -0.46
CA GLY A 261 10.39 10.44 -1.63
C GLY A 261 9.01 10.97 -2.00
N ILE A 262 7.96 10.69 -1.21
CA ILE A 262 6.66 11.38 -1.40
C ILE A 262 6.81 12.84 -1.04
N LYS A 263 6.44 13.73 -1.94
CA LYS A 263 6.58 15.16 -1.74
C LYS A 263 5.46 15.73 -0.85
N PRO A 264 5.73 16.79 -0.08
CA PRO A 264 4.71 17.39 0.78
C PRO A 264 3.45 17.89 0.06
N ASP A 265 3.58 18.30 -1.18
CA ASP A 265 2.46 18.76 -2.03
C ASP A 265 1.68 17.60 -2.70
N GLU A 266 2.21 16.39 -2.64
CA GLU A 266 1.56 15.18 -3.13
C GLU A 266 0.76 14.45 -2.04
N MET A 267 0.83 14.89 -0.78
CA MET A 267 0.15 14.25 0.35
C MET A 267 -0.54 15.25 1.27
N ARG A 268 -1.56 14.77 1.97
CA ARG A 268 -2.21 15.53 3.04
C ARG A 268 -2.66 14.61 4.17
N ALA A 269 -2.82 15.18 5.36
CA ALA A 269 -3.48 14.53 6.48
C ALA A 269 -4.91 15.08 6.60
N ARG A 270 -5.91 14.19 6.64
CA ARG A 270 -7.32 14.53 6.81
C ARG A 270 -7.83 13.93 8.12
N ASP A 271 -8.06 14.76 9.09
CA ASP A 271 -8.65 14.33 10.35
C ASP A 271 -10.18 14.14 10.18
N HIS A 272 -10.71 13.04 10.70
CA HIS A 272 -12.14 12.77 10.68
C HIS A 272 -12.89 13.69 11.65
N SER A 273 -14.03 14.20 11.22
CA SER A 273 -14.95 14.90 12.13
C SER A 273 -15.59 13.92 13.12
N PRO A 274 -16.14 14.39 14.26
CA PRO A 274 -16.80 13.50 15.22
C PRO A 274 -17.92 12.65 14.61
N GLU A 275 -18.59 13.15 13.57
CA GLU A 275 -19.68 12.48 12.86
C GLU A 275 -19.20 11.38 11.93
N GLU A 276 -17.94 11.46 11.46
CA GLU A 276 -17.30 10.46 10.59
C GLU A 276 -16.65 9.31 11.37
N LEU A 277 -16.40 9.50 12.68
CA LEU A 277 -15.72 8.50 13.48
C LEU A 277 -16.52 7.20 13.58
N CYS A 278 -15.85 6.07 13.34
CA CYS A 278 -16.41 4.77 13.69
C CYS A 278 -16.74 4.72 15.19
N PHE A 279 -17.77 3.98 15.55
CA PHE A 279 -18.28 3.88 16.95
C PHE A 279 -17.23 3.41 17.97
N TYR A 280 -16.16 2.77 17.52
CA TYR A 280 -15.05 2.30 18.36
C TYR A 280 -13.86 3.27 18.35
N SER A 281 -13.86 4.31 17.53
CA SER A 281 -12.72 5.21 17.36
C SER A 281 -12.92 6.52 18.10
N LYS A 282 -11.88 6.95 18.81
CA LYS A 282 -11.82 8.25 19.51
C LYS A 282 -11.23 9.35 18.62
N ALA A 283 -10.33 8.97 17.72
CA ALA A 283 -9.72 9.84 16.73
C ALA A 283 -9.30 9.00 15.50
N THR A 284 -9.42 9.57 14.33
CA THR A 284 -8.96 8.96 13.07
C THR A 284 -8.39 10.04 12.15
N THR A 285 -7.28 9.73 11.51
CA THR A 285 -6.66 10.54 10.45
C THR A 285 -6.36 9.67 9.26
N ASP A 286 -6.78 10.11 8.06
CA ASP A 286 -6.31 9.52 6.81
C ASP A 286 -5.10 10.29 6.30
N LEU A 287 -4.04 9.58 5.93
CA LEU A 287 -2.98 10.14 5.10
C LEU A 287 -3.33 9.83 3.64
N GLU A 288 -3.57 10.86 2.88
CA GLU A 288 -4.00 10.75 1.49
C GLU A 288 -2.87 11.17 0.53
N PHE A 289 -2.82 10.53 -0.63
CA PHE A 289 -1.93 10.87 -1.73
C PHE A 289 -2.73 11.41 -2.92
N LEU A 290 -2.17 12.40 -3.60
CA LEU A 290 -2.77 12.98 -4.80
C LEU A 290 -2.41 12.12 -6.03
N PHE A 291 -3.24 11.10 -6.26
CA PHE A 291 -3.17 10.29 -7.49
C PHE A 291 -3.64 11.10 -8.71
N PRO A 292 -3.33 10.69 -9.94
CA PRO A 292 -3.89 11.34 -11.13
C PRO A 292 -5.43 11.34 -11.19
N PHE A 293 -6.09 10.41 -10.49
CA PHE A 293 -7.55 10.37 -10.36
C PHE A 293 -8.11 11.18 -9.17
N GLY A 294 -7.26 11.85 -8.41
CA GLY A 294 -7.63 12.63 -7.23
C GLY A 294 -7.05 12.09 -5.93
N TRP A 295 -7.47 12.68 -4.81
CA TRP A 295 -7.04 12.27 -3.48
C TRP A 295 -7.50 10.86 -3.14
N GLY A 296 -6.59 10.02 -2.68
CA GLY A 296 -6.86 8.66 -2.25
C GLY A 296 -6.12 8.33 -0.96
N GLU A 297 -6.83 7.65 -0.05
CA GLU A 297 -6.28 7.22 1.22
C GLU A 297 -5.16 6.19 1.01
N LEU A 298 -4.03 6.42 1.68
CA LEU A 298 -2.92 5.47 1.81
C LEU A 298 -2.94 4.80 3.16
N TRP A 299 -3.06 5.60 4.22
CA TRP A 299 -2.93 5.20 5.62
C TRP A 299 -4.14 5.65 6.39
N GLY A 300 -4.80 4.73 7.07
CA GLY A 300 -5.72 5.03 8.14
C GLY A 300 -4.98 4.94 9.48
N ILE A 301 -5.02 6.00 10.28
CA ILE A 301 -4.45 6.01 11.63
C ILE A 301 -5.61 6.24 12.60
N ALA A 302 -5.91 5.26 13.46
CA ALA A 302 -7.04 5.29 14.34
C ALA A 302 -6.64 5.08 15.81
N ASP A 303 -7.25 5.81 16.72
CA ASP A 303 -7.33 5.46 18.14
C ASP A 303 -8.57 4.59 18.33
N ARG A 304 -8.37 3.27 18.44
CA ARG A 304 -9.42 2.26 18.55
C ARG A 304 -9.91 2.04 19.99
N THR A 305 -9.35 2.77 20.96
CA THR A 305 -9.62 2.58 22.38
C THR A 305 -9.32 1.14 22.84
N ASP A 306 -10.05 0.59 23.79
CA ASP A 306 -9.96 -0.80 24.24
C ASP A 306 -10.97 -1.74 23.55
N TYR A 307 -11.63 -1.25 22.50
CA TYR A 307 -12.78 -1.92 21.88
C TYR A 307 -12.47 -3.35 21.46
N ASP A 308 -11.45 -3.57 20.64
CA ASP A 308 -11.16 -4.89 20.08
C ASP A 308 -10.79 -5.92 21.15
N LEU A 309 -9.90 -5.57 22.07
CA LEU A 309 -9.50 -6.48 23.16
C LEU A 309 -10.69 -6.79 24.08
N THR A 310 -11.55 -5.81 24.34
CA THR A 310 -12.78 -6.00 25.14
C THR A 310 -13.76 -6.92 24.41
N GLN A 311 -13.96 -6.76 23.11
CA GLN A 311 -14.82 -7.65 22.33
C GLN A 311 -14.31 -9.09 22.33
N HIS A 312 -13.02 -9.31 22.13
CA HIS A 312 -12.44 -10.65 22.20
C HIS A 312 -12.51 -11.25 23.61
N GLN A 313 -12.32 -10.45 24.64
CA GLN A 313 -12.52 -10.89 26.03
C GLN A 313 -13.96 -11.35 26.27
N ASN A 314 -14.96 -10.56 25.85
CA ASN A 314 -16.37 -10.83 26.07
C ASN A 314 -16.84 -12.10 25.33
N VAL A 315 -16.39 -12.30 24.09
CA VAL A 315 -16.81 -13.46 23.28
C VAL A 315 -16.05 -14.73 23.67
N SER A 316 -14.75 -14.64 23.94
CA SER A 316 -13.92 -15.80 24.26
C SER A 316 -13.97 -16.19 25.73
N GLY A 317 -14.32 -15.26 26.63
CA GLY A 317 -14.20 -15.46 28.08
C GLY A 317 -12.75 -15.44 28.60
N GLN A 318 -11.77 -15.12 27.74
CA GLN A 318 -10.36 -15.05 28.13
C GLN A 318 -10.00 -13.62 28.57
N ASP A 319 -9.21 -13.50 29.64
CA ASP A 319 -8.74 -12.20 30.13
C ASP A 319 -7.73 -11.57 29.14
N MET A 320 -8.11 -10.45 28.53
CA MET A 320 -7.29 -9.67 27.60
C MET A 320 -6.65 -8.44 28.26
N SER A 321 -6.75 -8.28 29.56
CA SER A 321 -6.15 -7.17 30.30
C SER A 321 -4.64 -7.32 30.43
N TYR A 322 -3.97 -6.19 30.65
CA TYR A 322 -2.56 -6.09 31.00
C TYR A 322 -2.44 -5.72 32.49
N PHE A 323 -1.53 -6.38 33.21
CA PHE A 323 -1.17 -6.01 34.56
C PHE A 323 0.15 -5.23 34.52
N ASP A 324 0.11 -3.98 34.94
CA ASP A 324 1.28 -3.11 35.07
C ASP A 324 1.84 -3.25 36.48
N ASP A 325 2.95 -3.97 36.59
CA ASP A 325 3.62 -4.25 37.87
C ASP A 325 4.32 -3.02 38.48
N GLU A 326 4.64 -2.00 37.68
CA GLU A 326 5.30 -0.78 38.16
C GLU A 326 4.35 0.11 38.98
N VAL A 327 3.09 0.17 38.56
CA VAL A 327 2.07 0.98 39.24
C VAL A 327 1.00 0.15 39.94
N ASN A 328 1.12 -1.21 39.88
CA ASN A 328 0.17 -2.16 40.44
C ASN A 328 -1.27 -1.94 39.95
N GLU A 329 -1.43 -1.69 38.66
CA GLU A 329 -2.72 -1.46 38.03
C GLU A 329 -3.01 -2.54 36.97
N LYS A 330 -4.30 -2.88 36.84
CA LYS A 330 -4.81 -3.78 35.80
C LYS A 330 -5.76 -3.01 34.90
N TYR A 331 -5.53 -3.04 33.59
CA TYR A 331 -6.38 -2.37 32.59
C TYR A 331 -6.36 -3.12 31.25
N ILE A 332 -7.36 -2.89 30.41
CA ILE A 332 -7.33 -3.27 29.02
C ILE A 332 -6.65 -2.13 28.26
N PRO A 333 -5.52 -2.39 27.54
CA PRO A 333 -4.82 -1.33 26.80
C PRO A 333 -5.70 -0.67 25.73
N TYR A 334 -5.46 0.60 25.48
CA TYR A 334 -5.94 1.28 24.28
C TYR A 334 -5.03 0.96 23.12
N VAL A 335 -5.56 1.07 21.91
CA VAL A 335 -4.85 0.68 20.68
C VAL A 335 -4.79 1.87 19.72
N ILE A 336 -3.58 2.17 19.24
CA ILE A 336 -3.35 3.05 18.10
C ILE A 336 -2.99 2.19 16.90
N GLU A 337 -3.77 2.30 15.84
CA GLU A 337 -3.65 1.51 14.62
C GLU A 337 -3.21 2.36 13.45
N PRO A 338 -1.94 2.38 13.04
CA PRO A 338 -1.53 2.77 11.70
C PRO A 338 -1.69 1.58 10.74
N SER A 339 -2.65 1.67 9.82
CA SER A 339 -2.92 0.64 8.81
C SER A 339 -2.65 1.18 7.40
N LEU A 340 -1.74 0.54 6.67
CA LEU A 340 -1.29 0.93 5.33
C LEU A 340 -1.55 -0.18 4.32
N GLY A 341 -2.20 0.17 3.21
CA GLY A 341 -2.30 -0.72 2.06
C GLY A 341 -0.98 -0.79 1.28
N ALA A 342 -0.32 -1.96 1.26
CA ALA A 342 0.94 -2.15 0.55
C ALA A 342 0.79 -1.91 -0.96
N ASP A 343 -0.33 -2.32 -1.55
CA ASP A 343 -0.63 -2.13 -2.96
C ASP A 343 -0.87 -0.65 -3.29
N ARG A 344 -1.62 0.05 -2.45
CA ARG A 344 -1.89 1.50 -2.62
C ARG A 344 -0.64 2.35 -2.51
N VAL A 345 0.20 2.12 -1.50
CA VAL A 345 1.43 2.90 -1.34
C VAL A 345 2.44 2.57 -2.44
N THR A 346 2.50 1.33 -2.92
CA THR A 346 3.32 0.97 -4.08
C THR A 346 2.85 1.71 -5.33
N LEU A 347 1.54 1.83 -5.55
CA LEU A 347 0.98 2.65 -6.62
C LEU A 347 1.32 4.14 -6.44
N ALA A 348 1.26 4.66 -5.21
CA ALA A 348 1.64 6.04 -4.93
C ALA A 348 3.11 6.30 -5.26
N PHE A 349 4.02 5.38 -4.93
CA PHE A 349 5.43 5.48 -5.31
C PHE A 349 5.62 5.43 -6.84
N LEU A 350 4.87 4.58 -7.55
CA LEU A 350 4.87 4.58 -9.01
C LEU A 350 4.42 5.94 -9.59
N CYS A 351 3.33 6.48 -9.06
CA CYS A 351 2.79 7.77 -9.51
C CYS A 351 3.73 8.94 -9.19
N SER A 352 4.28 8.96 -7.97
CA SER A 352 5.22 10.03 -7.55
C SER A 352 6.52 9.99 -8.34
N ALA A 353 7.06 8.79 -8.59
CA ALA A 353 8.32 8.60 -9.29
C ALA A 353 8.27 8.89 -10.79
N TYR A 354 7.12 8.71 -11.44
CA TYR A 354 6.98 8.88 -12.88
C TYR A 354 7.25 10.32 -13.30
N ASP A 355 8.12 10.50 -14.29
CA ASP A 355 8.39 11.80 -14.92
C ASP A 355 8.73 11.64 -16.41
N GLU A 356 8.44 12.67 -17.19
CA GLU A 356 8.83 12.83 -18.58
C GLU A 356 9.66 14.10 -18.68
N GLU A 357 10.94 13.95 -18.96
CA GLU A 357 11.90 15.06 -19.03
C GLU A 357 12.28 15.36 -20.48
N GLU A 358 12.13 16.63 -20.88
CA GLU A 358 12.63 17.10 -22.16
C GLU A 358 14.14 17.35 -22.06
N LEU A 359 14.89 16.74 -22.97
CA LEU A 359 16.34 16.89 -23.08
C LEU A 359 16.71 17.93 -24.14
N GLU A 360 17.99 18.32 -24.18
CA GLU A 360 18.52 19.16 -25.24
C GLU A 360 18.30 18.50 -26.59
N GLY A 361 17.71 19.27 -27.55
CA GLY A 361 17.35 18.77 -28.89
C GLY A 361 15.91 18.26 -29.01
N GLY A 362 15.07 18.40 -27.97
CA GLY A 362 13.63 18.08 -28.01
C GLY A 362 13.30 16.60 -27.86
N ASP A 363 14.30 15.76 -27.51
CA ASP A 363 14.08 14.37 -27.16
C ASP A 363 13.49 14.28 -25.74
N VAL A 364 12.61 13.31 -25.50
CA VAL A 364 11.95 13.10 -24.21
C VAL A 364 12.45 11.81 -23.55
N ARG A 365 12.85 11.94 -22.29
CA ARG A 365 13.25 10.82 -21.43
C ARG A 365 12.10 10.50 -20.47
N THR A 366 11.58 9.26 -20.50
CA THR A 366 10.74 8.75 -19.41
C THR A 366 11.65 8.21 -18.31
N VAL A 367 11.41 8.63 -17.08
CA VAL A 367 12.24 8.24 -15.92
C VAL A 367 11.36 8.00 -14.69
N MET A 368 11.74 6.99 -13.91
CA MET A 368 11.13 6.70 -12.62
C MET A 368 12.08 7.14 -11.50
N HIS A 369 11.75 8.24 -10.83
CA HIS A 369 12.57 8.80 -9.75
C HIS A 369 12.31 8.12 -8.40
N PHE A 370 12.39 6.79 -8.35
CA PHE A 370 12.29 6.07 -7.08
C PHE A 370 13.39 6.47 -6.12
N HIS A 371 13.06 6.56 -4.84
CA HIS A 371 14.10 6.55 -3.81
C HIS A 371 14.97 5.30 -4.00
N PRO A 372 16.31 5.41 -3.94
CA PRO A 372 17.20 4.27 -4.22
C PRO A 372 16.90 3.01 -3.39
N ALA A 373 16.45 3.20 -2.15
CA ALA A 373 16.11 2.08 -1.27
C ALA A 373 14.91 1.24 -1.76
N ILE A 374 13.98 1.82 -2.51
CA ILE A 374 12.80 1.09 -3.03
C ILE A 374 12.91 0.75 -4.51
N ALA A 375 13.86 1.32 -5.25
CA ALA A 375 14.06 1.00 -6.66
C ALA A 375 14.19 -0.52 -6.88
N PRO A 376 13.46 -1.10 -7.86
CA PRO A 376 13.43 -2.56 -8.07
C PRO A 376 14.79 -3.12 -8.49
N VAL A 377 15.48 -2.45 -9.41
CA VAL A 377 16.87 -2.73 -9.77
C VAL A 377 17.72 -1.62 -9.14
N LYS A 378 18.76 -2.00 -8.41
CA LYS A 378 19.63 -1.05 -7.71
C LYS A 378 20.75 -0.53 -8.60
N VAL A 379 21.35 -1.42 -9.37
CA VAL A 379 22.50 -1.12 -10.22
C VAL A 379 22.36 -1.84 -11.56
N GLY A 380 22.41 -1.09 -12.65
CA GLY A 380 22.52 -1.63 -13.99
C GLY A 380 24.00 -1.80 -14.37
N ILE A 381 24.40 -2.99 -14.82
CA ILE A 381 25.77 -3.29 -15.26
C ILE A 381 25.79 -3.33 -16.79
N LEU A 382 26.48 -2.37 -17.39
CA LEU A 382 26.43 -2.09 -18.82
C LEU A 382 27.85 -2.14 -19.41
N PRO A 383 28.28 -3.23 -20.10
CA PRO A 383 29.53 -3.22 -20.82
C PRO A 383 29.45 -2.24 -21.99
N LEU A 384 30.45 -1.39 -22.20
CA LEU A 384 30.46 -0.43 -23.32
C LEU A 384 30.39 -1.13 -24.68
N SER A 385 31.00 -2.29 -24.77
CA SER A 385 31.02 -3.19 -25.96
C SER A 385 30.86 -4.63 -25.52
N LYS A 386 30.27 -5.49 -26.37
CA LYS A 386 30.19 -6.92 -26.11
C LYS A 386 31.54 -7.60 -25.90
N LYS A 387 32.64 -7.03 -26.42
CA LYS A 387 34.01 -7.51 -26.16
C LYS A 387 34.41 -7.41 -24.68
N LEU A 388 33.71 -6.60 -23.90
CA LEU A 388 33.97 -6.33 -22.50
C LEU A 388 33.02 -7.11 -21.57
N ASN A 389 32.18 -7.99 -22.11
CA ASN A 389 31.20 -8.75 -21.33
C ASN A 389 31.85 -9.52 -20.18
N GLU A 390 32.97 -10.19 -20.41
CA GLU A 390 33.64 -10.98 -19.36
C GLU A 390 34.03 -10.15 -18.13
N GLY A 391 34.58 -8.95 -18.33
CA GLY A 391 34.90 -8.04 -17.23
C GLY A 391 33.65 -7.51 -16.53
N ALA A 392 32.64 -7.11 -17.31
CA ALA A 392 31.36 -6.62 -16.77
C ALA A 392 30.58 -7.70 -16.01
N GLU A 393 30.61 -8.96 -16.47
CA GLU A 393 30.00 -10.11 -15.79
C GLU A 393 30.64 -10.38 -14.42
N LYS A 394 31.96 -10.18 -14.29
CA LYS A 394 32.64 -10.27 -12.99
C LYS A 394 32.15 -9.21 -12.01
N VAL A 395 31.97 -7.97 -12.49
CA VAL A 395 31.40 -6.88 -11.69
C VAL A 395 29.96 -7.20 -11.28
N TYR A 396 29.15 -7.70 -12.23
CA TYR A 396 27.78 -8.15 -11.95
C TYR A 396 27.76 -9.25 -10.88
N ALA A 397 28.57 -10.30 -11.05
CA ALA A 397 28.62 -11.42 -10.12
C ALA A 397 29.03 -10.99 -8.68
N GLU A 398 29.86 -9.96 -8.56
CA GLU A 398 30.25 -9.44 -7.25
C GLU A 398 29.12 -8.58 -6.63
N LEU A 399 28.59 -7.61 -7.37
CA LEU A 399 27.57 -6.70 -6.85
C LEU A 399 26.22 -7.38 -6.58
N SER A 400 25.85 -8.38 -7.37
CA SER A 400 24.59 -9.12 -7.22
C SER A 400 24.50 -9.94 -5.93
N LYS A 401 25.61 -10.16 -5.23
CA LYS A 401 25.60 -10.73 -3.86
C LYS A 401 24.95 -9.81 -2.83
N TYR A 402 24.91 -8.51 -3.10
CA TYR A 402 24.45 -7.48 -2.16
C TYR A 402 23.23 -6.71 -2.64
N TYR A 403 23.09 -6.55 -3.97
CA TYR A 403 22.07 -5.71 -4.59
C TYR A 403 21.38 -6.45 -5.72
N ASN A 404 20.10 -6.13 -5.96
CA ASN A 404 19.43 -6.59 -7.17
C ASN A 404 19.99 -5.81 -8.36
N CYS A 405 20.76 -6.48 -9.21
CA CYS A 405 21.43 -5.91 -10.38
C CYS A 405 20.82 -6.44 -11.68
N GLU A 406 20.86 -5.64 -12.73
CA GLU A 406 20.52 -6.05 -14.08
C GLU A 406 21.76 -5.91 -15.00
N PHE A 407 22.00 -6.92 -15.85
CA PHE A 407 23.06 -6.89 -16.86
C PHE A 407 22.44 -6.68 -18.24
N ASP A 408 22.90 -5.65 -18.97
CA ASP A 408 22.37 -5.35 -20.31
C ASP A 408 23.49 -5.00 -21.31
N ASP A 409 23.65 -5.85 -22.32
CA ASP A 409 24.60 -5.68 -23.41
C ASP A 409 23.93 -5.41 -24.78
N ARG A 410 22.61 -5.16 -24.80
CA ARG A 410 21.80 -5.03 -26.01
C ARG A 410 21.74 -3.59 -26.53
N GLY A 411 22.02 -3.40 -27.81
CA GLY A 411 21.98 -2.09 -28.46
C GLY A 411 23.17 -1.19 -28.06
N ASN A 412 23.06 0.11 -28.31
CA ASN A 412 24.07 1.08 -27.89
C ASN A 412 23.90 1.51 -26.43
N ILE A 413 24.95 2.08 -25.87
CA ILE A 413 24.98 2.48 -24.44
C ILE A 413 23.87 3.49 -24.08
N GLY A 414 23.55 4.43 -24.97
CA GLY A 414 22.49 5.43 -24.73
C GLY A 414 21.12 4.79 -24.59
N LYS A 415 20.80 3.78 -25.42
CA LYS A 415 19.54 3.02 -25.30
C LYS A 415 19.48 2.19 -24.00
N ARG A 416 20.63 1.68 -23.53
CA ARG A 416 20.71 0.93 -22.26
C ARG A 416 20.44 1.85 -21.07
N TYR A 417 21.01 3.05 -21.04
CA TYR A 417 20.70 4.07 -20.03
C TYR A 417 19.22 4.42 -20.03
N ARG A 418 18.61 4.61 -21.20
CA ARG A 418 17.17 4.90 -21.30
C ARG A 418 16.29 3.80 -20.69
N ARG A 419 16.61 2.52 -20.96
CA ARG A 419 15.88 1.39 -20.38
C ARG A 419 15.99 1.37 -18.86
N GLN A 420 17.17 1.67 -18.32
CA GLN A 420 17.37 1.73 -16.86
C GLN A 420 16.67 2.94 -16.23
N ASP A 421 16.66 4.10 -16.90
CA ASP A 421 15.92 5.27 -16.47
C ASP A 421 14.41 4.98 -16.38
N GLU A 422 13.84 4.32 -17.40
CA GLU A 422 12.42 3.95 -17.46
C GLU A 422 11.95 2.99 -16.35
N ILE A 423 12.82 2.18 -15.83
CA ILE A 423 12.52 1.27 -14.72
C ILE A 423 12.98 1.79 -13.35
N GLY A 424 13.63 2.95 -13.33
CA GLY A 424 14.01 3.66 -12.12
C GLY A 424 15.27 3.17 -11.44
N THR A 425 16.19 2.52 -12.17
CA THR A 425 17.49 2.11 -11.65
C THR A 425 18.31 3.34 -11.25
N PRO A 426 18.67 3.53 -9.99
CA PRO A 426 19.34 4.77 -9.54
C PRO A 426 20.76 4.92 -10.05
N PHE A 427 21.47 3.82 -10.28
CA PHE A 427 22.86 3.85 -10.72
C PHE A 427 23.12 2.86 -11.84
N CYS A 428 23.91 3.29 -12.85
CA CYS A 428 24.41 2.43 -13.90
C CYS A 428 25.94 2.41 -13.86
N VAL A 429 26.50 1.21 -13.86
CA VAL A 429 27.94 0.94 -13.94
C VAL A 429 28.29 0.60 -15.38
N THR A 430 29.14 1.39 -16.01
CA THR A 430 29.68 1.11 -17.33
C THR A 430 31.10 0.58 -17.24
N TYR A 431 31.28 -0.66 -17.70
CA TYR A 431 32.58 -1.27 -17.88
C TYR A 431 33.10 -0.94 -19.29
N ASP A 432 34.17 -0.20 -19.37
CA ASP A 432 34.75 0.30 -20.62
C ASP A 432 36.16 -0.30 -20.89
N PHE A 433 36.81 0.13 -21.98
CA PHE A 433 38.13 -0.39 -22.35
C PHE A 433 39.22 0.02 -21.34
N ASP A 434 39.09 1.20 -20.71
CA ASP A 434 40.04 1.62 -19.70
C ASP A 434 39.91 0.79 -18.42
N SER A 435 38.73 0.22 -18.15
CA SER A 435 38.46 -0.66 -17.01
C SER A 435 39.37 -1.90 -17.00
N GLU A 436 39.79 -2.38 -18.18
CA GLU A 436 40.75 -3.51 -18.32
C GLU A 436 42.15 -3.17 -17.77
N THR A 437 42.48 -1.88 -17.71
CA THR A 437 43.82 -1.41 -17.33
C THR A 437 43.86 -0.73 -15.98
N ASP A 438 42.87 0.08 -15.66
CA ASP A 438 42.83 0.87 -14.43
C ASP A 438 42.01 0.23 -13.28
N GLY A 439 41.28 -0.87 -13.59
CA GLY A 439 40.45 -1.54 -12.58
C GLY A 439 39.28 -0.70 -12.05
N ALA A 440 38.86 0.33 -12.78
CA ALA A 440 37.78 1.22 -12.41
C ALA A 440 36.64 1.19 -13.45
N VAL A 441 35.48 1.66 -13.07
CA VAL A 441 34.28 1.74 -13.91
C VAL A 441 33.66 3.12 -13.79
N THR A 442 32.84 3.49 -14.76
CA THR A 442 32.04 4.70 -14.71
C THR A 442 30.71 4.40 -14.05
N VAL A 443 30.36 5.16 -13.00
CA VAL A 443 29.05 5.12 -12.35
C VAL A 443 28.24 6.35 -12.75
N ARG A 444 27.07 6.14 -13.35
CA ARG A 444 26.14 7.20 -13.72
C ARG A 444 24.98 7.26 -12.74
N ASP A 445 24.73 8.45 -12.24
CA ASP A 445 23.53 8.76 -11.45
C ASP A 445 22.32 9.02 -12.37
N ARG A 446 21.18 8.39 -12.09
CA ARG A 446 19.94 8.51 -12.87
C ARG A 446 19.40 9.94 -12.85
N ASP A 447 19.41 10.60 -11.69
CA ASP A 447 18.70 11.85 -11.48
C ASP A 447 19.50 13.05 -12.02
N THR A 448 20.80 13.05 -11.82
CA THR A 448 21.70 14.13 -12.30
C THR A 448 22.29 13.84 -13.68
N MET A 449 22.30 12.59 -14.11
CA MET A 449 23.04 12.08 -15.29
C MET A 449 24.56 12.28 -15.22
N GLU A 450 25.07 12.72 -14.07
CA GLU A 450 26.50 12.85 -13.83
C GLU A 450 27.18 11.48 -13.76
N GLN A 451 28.43 11.45 -14.18
CA GLN A 451 29.23 10.25 -14.22
C GLN A 451 30.52 10.46 -13.42
N VAL A 452 30.84 9.46 -12.60
CA VAL A 452 32.09 9.45 -11.81
C VAL A 452 32.83 8.14 -12.03
N ARG A 453 34.16 8.18 -11.96
CA ARG A 453 34.98 6.98 -12.08
C ARG A 453 35.29 6.42 -10.70
N ILE A 454 34.95 5.17 -10.48
CA ILE A 454 35.07 4.46 -9.20
C ILE A 454 35.85 3.17 -9.38
N PRO A 455 36.87 2.88 -8.54
CA PRO A 455 37.55 1.59 -8.53
C PRO A 455 36.55 0.45 -8.26
N ILE A 456 36.65 -0.64 -9.01
CA ILE A 456 35.75 -1.80 -8.87
C ILE A 456 35.74 -2.33 -7.44
N ALA A 457 36.89 -2.36 -6.77
CA ALA A 457 37.02 -2.80 -5.38
C ALA A 457 36.24 -1.92 -4.36
N GLU A 458 35.93 -0.68 -4.72
CA GLU A 458 35.21 0.29 -3.87
C GLU A 458 33.71 0.36 -4.14
N LEU A 459 33.21 -0.31 -5.19
CA LEU A 459 31.79 -0.20 -5.60
C LEU A 459 30.82 -0.59 -4.49
N LYS A 460 31.12 -1.65 -3.73
CA LYS A 460 30.25 -2.07 -2.62
C LYS A 460 30.09 -0.97 -1.58
N SER A 461 31.19 -0.41 -1.10
CA SER A 461 31.16 0.67 -0.11
C SER A 461 30.58 1.96 -0.67
N TYR A 462 30.84 2.24 -1.95
CA TYR A 462 30.25 3.39 -2.64
C TYR A 462 28.71 3.36 -2.66
N PHE A 463 28.12 2.17 -2.86
CA PHE A 463 26.68 2.02 -2.90
C PHE A 463 26.01 1.80 -1.55
N GLU A 464 26.76 1.39 -0.52
CA GLU A 464 26.19 1.00 0.78
C GLU A 464 25.29 2.09 1.38
N ASP A 465 25.81 3.33 1.48
CA ASP A 465 25.04 4.46 2.01
C ASP A 465 23.99 4.99 1.02
N LYS A 466 24.26 4.90 -0.28
CA LYS A 466 23.39 5.46 -1.34
C LYS A 466 22.14 4.64 -1.60
N LEU A 467 22.18 3.33 -1.34
CA LEU A 467 21.09 2.38 -1.57
C LEU A 467 20.36 1.98 -0.29
N SER A 468 20.81 2.47 0.87
CA SER A 468 20.19 2.19 2.17
C SER A 468 18.99 3.08 2.47
N PHE A 469 18.18 2.64 3.46
CA PHE A 469 17.06 3.39 4.03
C PHE A 469 17.12 3.34 5.54
#